data_62f808a1cdff60ff38a1ee5ccd52b1f7
#
_entry.id   62f808a1cdff60ff38a1ee5ccd52b1f7
#
_cell.length_a   1.000
_cell.length_b   1.000
_cell.length_c   1.000
_cell.angle_alpha   90.00
_cell.angle_beta   90.00
_cell.angle_gamma   90.00
#
_symmetry.space_group_name_H-M   'P 1'
#
loop_
_entity.id
_entity.type
_entity.pdbx_description
1 polymer ?
#
loop_
_entity_poly.entity_id
_entity_poly.type
_entity_poly.pdbx_seq_one_letter_code
_entity_poly.pdbx_strand_id
1 'polypeptide(L)'
;MQKSKWSSALKIAKKAKDNSIYNFIQWRHLLTSGNQASFYEYQVFLNKNSDYPRIDRIRYLAEHKLSTESVSPKKIINWFGVKGPLSGYGKMILGESYILVGDKNEGTKLIKEGWITADLSKNELKYFRKKY
;
A
#
# COMPACT_ATOMS: atom_id res chain seq x y z
N MET A 1 -4.88 14.83 12.02
CA MET A 1 -4.22 16.01 11.43
C MET A 1 -4.69 16.17 9.99
N GLN A 2 -5.02 17.37 9.59
CA GLN A 2 -5.50 17.65 8.24
C GLN A 2 -4.36 17.61 7.21
N LYS A 3 -4.70 17.31 5.95
CA LYS A 3 -3.73 17.21 4.85
C LYS A 3 -2.83 18.47 4.73
N SER A 4 -3.40 19.67 4.91
CA SER A 4 -2.66 20.93 4.84
C SER A 4 -1.58 21.03 5.92
N LYS A 5 -1.84 20.51 7.12
CA LYS A 5 -0.86 20.51 8.22
C LYS A 5 0.31 19.57 7.94
N TRP A 6 0.04 18.41 7.33
CA TRP A 6 1.12 17.49 6.93
C TRP A 6 2.00 18.11 5.86
N SER A 7 1.41 18.74 4.84
CA SER A 7 2.16 19.41 3.77
C SER A 7 3.03 20.54 4.31
N SER A 8 2.50 21.36 5.23
CA SER A 8 3.25 22.45 5.87
C SER A 8 4.41 21.91 6.71
N ALA A 9 4.16 20.88 7.52
CA ALA A 9 5.18 20.25 8.35
C ALA A 9 6.31 19.67 7.50
N LEU A 10 5.99 18.99 6.39
CA LEU A 10 6.97 18.43 5.48
C LEU A 10 7.81 19.51 4.78
N LYS A 11 7.19 20.64 4.40
CA LYS A 11 7.92 21.77 3.81
C LYS A 11 8.93 22.37 4.78
N ILE A 12 8.53 22.54 6.05
CA ILE A 12 9.43 23.05 7.11
C ILE A 12 10.58 22.07 7.34
N ALA A 13 10.29 20.79 7.47
CA ALA A 13 11.28 19.74 7.67
C ALA A 13 12.26 19.64 6.49
N LYS A 14 11.76 19.82 5.26
CA LYS A 14 12.58 19.78 4.05
C LYS A 14 13.57 20.94 3.97
N LYS A 15 13.22 22.11 4.52
CA LYS A 15 14.11 23.27 4.61
C LYS A 15 15.21 23.08 5.65
N ALA A 16 14.98 22.24 6.66
CA ALA A 16 16.00 21.87 7.63
C ALA A 16 17.02 20.94 6.97
N LYS A 17 18.29 21.09 7.33
CA LYS A 17 19.36 20.22 6.80
C LYS A 17 19.32 18.80 7.34
N ASP A 18 18.45 18.54 8.33
CA ASP A 18 18.33 17.25 9.01
C ASP A 18 17.16 16.46 8.43
N ASN A 19 17.48 15.42 7.67
CA ASN A 19 16.50 14.53 7.05
C ASN A 19 15.74 13.66 8.07
N SER A 20 16.22 13.51 9.29
CA SER A 20 15.56 12.67 10.30
C SER A 20 14.20 13.24 10.72
N ILE A 21 14.06 14.56 10.82
CA ILE A 21 12.79 15.21 11.12
C ILE A 21 11.78 14.98 9.99
N TYR A 22 12.23 15.15 8.74
CA TYR A 22 11.39 14.89 7.56
C TYR A 22 10.89 13.44 7.56
N ASN A 23 11.79 12.49 7.75
CA ASN A 23 11.45 11.06 7.77
C ASN A 23 10.49 10.71 8.90
N PHE A 24 10.65 11.30 10.08
CA PHE A 24 9.77 11.08 11.22
C PHE A 24 8.35 11.59 10.93
N ILE A 25 8.21 12.78 10.37
CA ILE A 25 6.90 13.36 9.99
C ILE A 25 6.24 12.49 8.93
N GLN A 26 6.97 12.06 7.93
CA GLN A 26 6.48 11.17 6.88
C GLN A 26 6.00 9.83 7.48
N TRP A 27 6.78 9.24 8.37
CA TRP A 27 6.43 8.01 9.07
C TRP A 27 5.10 8.15 9.83
N ARG A 28 4.94 9.22 10.60
CA ARG A 28 3.70 9.50 11.31
C ARG A 28 2.51 9.67 10.36
N HIS A 29 2.72 10.40 9.27
CA HIS A 29 1.70 10.61 8.25
C HIS A 29 1.23 9.29 7.65
N LEU A 30 2.16 8.44 7.25
CA LEU A 30 1.83 7.15 6.62
C LEU A 30 1.13 6.18 7.58
N LEU A 31 1.38 6.29 8.89
CA LEU A 31 0.69 5.50 9.91
C LEU A 31 -0.71 6.02 10.24
N THR A 32 -1.03 7.25 9.86
CA THR A 32 -2.32 7.87 10.19
C THR A 32 -3.43 7.24 9.34
N SER A 33 -4.48 6.75 10.00
CA SER A 33 -5.64 6.17 9.32
C SER A 33 -6.34 7.21 8.44
N GLY A 34 -6.75 6.79 7.24
CA GLY A 34 -7.47 7.66 6.30
C GLY A 34 -6.60 8.72 5.63
N ASN A 35 -5.27 8.57 5.67
CA ASN A 35 -4.38 9.51 4.99
C ASN A 35 -4.58 9.45 3.46
N GLN A 36 -4.19 10.52 2.76
CA GLN A 36 -4.34 10.66 1.32
C GLN A 36 -3.08 10.30 0.53
N ALA A 37 -2.10 9.69 1.19
CA ALA A 37 -0.86 9.30 0.54
C ALA A 37 -1.12 8.24 -0.54
N SER A 38 -0.39 8.33 -1.65
CA SER A 38 -0.43 7.35 -2.71
C SER A 38 0.43 6.13 -2.38
N PHE A 39 0.23 5.04 -3.10
CA PHE A 39 1.10 3.87 -3.01
C PHE A 39 2.57 4.24 -3.23
N TYR A 40 2.86 5.14 -4.16
CA TYR A 40 4.23 5.56 -4.47
C TYR A 40 4.91 6.26 -3.30
N GLU A 41 4.16 7.03 -2.52
CA GLU A 41 4.71 7.66 -1.31
C GLU A 41 5.11 6.61 -0.27
N TYR A 42 4.29 5.58 -0.09
CA TYR A 42 4.63 4.42 0.75
C TYR A 42 5.86 3.70 0.23
N GLN A 43 5.92 3.45 -1.08
CA GLN A 43 7.03 2.74 -1.70
C GLN A 43 8.36 3.47 -1.51
N VAL A 44 8.38 4.78 -1.71
CA VAL A 44 9.57 5.60 -1.50
C VAL A 44 10.03 5.53 -0.05
N PHE A 45 9.11 5.65 0.90
CA PHE A 45 9.44 5.54 2.32
C PHE A 45 10.00 4.15 2.67
N LEU A 46 9.35 3.09 2.22
CA LEU A 46 9.78 1.72 2.48
C LEU A 46 11.17 1.42 1.93
N ASN A 47 11.49 1.96 0.75
CA ASN A 47 12.79 1.75 0.12
C ASN A 47 13.93 2.45 0.87
N LYS A 48 13.64 3.61 1.47
CA LYS A 48 14.66 4.41 2.16
C LYS A 48 14.78 4.12 3.65
N ASN A 49 13.73 3.61 4.28
CA ASN A 49 13.59 3.53 5.73
C ASN A 49 13.11 2.15 6.18
N SER A 50 13.68 1.08 5.64
CA SER A 50 13.27 -0.30 5.91
C SER A 50 13.44 -0.72 7.38
N ASP A 51 14.23 0.01 8.15
CA ASP A 51 14.53 -0.27 9.56
C ASP A 51 13.70 0.58 10.56
N TYR A 52 12.78 1.40 10.05
CA TYR A 52 11.91 2.20 10.92
C TYR A 52 10.98 1.32 11.75
N PRO A 53 10.60 1.78 12.97
CA PRO A 53 9.62 1.05 13.79
C PRO A 53 8.29 0.89 13.06
N ARG A 54 7.61 -0.22 13.30
CA ARG A 54 6.30 -0.54 12.72
C ARG A 54 6.32 -0.56 11.18
N ILE A 55 7.45 -0.93 10.58
CA ILE A 55 7.59 -0.96 9.12
C ILE A 55 6.60 -1.96 8.48
N ASP A 56 6.28 -3.06 9.15
CA ASP A 56 5.30 -4.03 8.67
C ASP A 56 3.89 -3.42 8.65
N ARG A 57 3.56 -2.57 9.61
CA ARG A 57 2.28 -1.85 9.60
C ARG A 57 2.21 -0.87 8.43
N ILE A 58 3.30 -0.17 8.15
CA ILE A 58 3.38 0.72 6.99
C ILE A 58 3.22 -0.08 5.69
N ARG A 59 3.88 -1.23 5.58
CA ARG A 59 3.72 -2.11 4.43
C ARG A 59 2.29 -2.61 4.27
N TYR A 60 1.64 -3.01 5.37
CA TYR A 60 0.23 -3.41 5.38
C TYR A 60 -0.67 -2.29 4.85
N LEU A 61 -0.47 -1.06 5.33
CA LEU A 61 -1.24 0.10 4.87
C LEU A 61 -0.96 0.43 3.40
N ALA A 62 0.28 0.24 2.94
CA ALA A 62 0.64 0.43 1.54
C ALA A 62 -0.13 -0.52 0.63
N GLU A 63 -0.33 -1.77 1.04
CA GLU A 63 -1.12 -2.74 0.27
C GLU A 63 -2.53 -2.24 -0.01
N HIS A 64 -3.14 -1.54 0.96
CA HIS A 64 -4.49 -0.98 0.81
C HIS A 64 -4.55 0.24 -0.12
N LYS A 65 -3.42 0.76 -0.57
CA LYS A 65 -3.33 1.83 -1.58
C LYS A 65 -3.16 1.28 -3.00
N LEU A 66 -2.96 -0.02 -3.15
CA LEU A 66 -2.78 -0.64 -4.46
C LEU A 66 -4.08 -0.71 -5.24
N SER A 67 -3.98 -0.49 -6.55
CA SER A 67 -5.05 -0.73 -7.51
C SER A 67 -4.41 -1.05 -8.86
N THR A 68 -4.95 -2.01 -9.58
CA THR A 68 -4.49 -2.33 -10.94
C THR A 68 -4.78 -1.22 -11.94
N GLU A 69 -5.64 -0.26 -11.57
CA GLU A 69 -5.91 0.92 -12.39
C GLU A 69 -4.80 1.98 -12.29
N SER A 70 -4.11 2.04 -11.15
CA SER A 70 -3.06 3.04 -10.89
C SER A 70 -1.65 2.49 -10.95
N VAL A 71 -1.47 1.19 -10.73
CA VAL A 71 -0.16 0.52 -10.74
C VAL A 71 -0.25 -0.68 -11.69
N SER A 72 0.74 -0.86 -12.57
CA SER A 72 0.70 -1.97 -13.52
C SER A 72 0.78 -3.32 -12.80
N PRO A 73 0.09 -4.36 -13.33
CA PRO A 73 0.10 -5.69 -12.72
C PRO A 73 1.50 -6.25 -12.51
N LYS A 74 2.41 -6.05 -13.46
CA LYS A 74 3.80 -6.51 -13.33
C LYS A 74 4.53 -5.85 -12.17
N LYS A 75 4.31 -4.55 -11.97
CA LYS A 75 4.90 -3.81 -10.84
C LYS A 75 4.36 -4.31 -9.52
N ILE A 76 3.07 -4.61 -9.44
CA ILE A 76 2.44 -5.15 -8.23
C ILE A 76 3.06 -6.51 -7.89
N ILE A 77 3.16 -7.41 -8.86
CA ILE A 77 3.76 -8.73 -8.67
C ILE A 77 5.21 -8.60 -8.19
N ASN A 78 5.99 -7.74 -8.82
CA ASN A 78 7.38 -7.51 -8.44
C ASN A 78 7.51 -6.90 -7.04
N TRP A 79 6.61 -6.00 -6.67
CA TRP A 79 6.65 -5.36 -5.35
C TRP A 79 6.40 -6.36 -4.22
N PHE A 80 5.44 -7.25 -4.39
CA PHE A 80 5.21 -8.31 -3.40
C PHE A 80 6.39 -9.29 -3.33
N GLY A 81 6.93 -9.69 -4.48
CA GLY A 81 8.11 -10.54 -4.55
C GLY A 81 7.99 -11.80 -3.69
N VAL A 82 9.06 -12.10 -2.96
CA VAL A 82 9.16 -13.31 -2.11
C VAL A 82 8.37 -13.18 -0.82
N LYS A 83 8.25 -11.96 -0.27
CA LYS A 83 7.59 -11.74 1.03
C LYS A 83 6.10 -11.97 1.00
N GLY A 84 5.48 -11.77 -0.14
CA GLY A 84 4.04 -11.93 -0.28
C GLY A 84 3.21 -10.90 0.46
N PRO A 85 1.87 -10.96 0.31
CA PRO A 85 0.94 -10.02 0.94
C PRO A 85 0.79 -10.23 2.44
N LEU A 86 0.66 -9.13 3.18
CA LEU A 86 0.36 -9.13 4.61
C LEU A 86 -1.15 -9.07 4.89
N SER A 87 -1.94 -8.58 3.93
CA SER A 87 -3.39 -8.40 4.08
C SER A 87 -4.18 -9.25 3.09
N GLY A 88 -5.45 -9.51 3.42
CA GLY A 88 -6.37 -10.15 2.49
C GLY A 88 -6.61 -9.32 1.24
N TYR A 89 -6.72 -7.99 1.39
CA TYR A 89 -6.81 -7.08 0.26
C TYR A 89 -5.57 -7.20 -0.65
N GLY A 90 -4.38 -7.25 -0.06
CA GLY A 90 -3.14 -7.45 -0.82
C GLY A 90 -3.15 -8.74 -1.63
N LYS A 91 -3.65 -9.84 -1.05
CA LYS A 91 -3.81 -11.12 -1.77
C LYS A 91 -4.74 -10.97 -2.97
N MET A 92 -5.85 -10.27 -2.81
CA MET A 92 -6.82 -10.06 -3.88
C MET A 92 -6.23 -9.21 -5.02
N ILE A 93 -5.51 -8.14 -4.69
CA ILE A 93 -4.85 -7.29 -5.70
C ILE A 93 -3.73 -8.06 -6.41
N LEU A 94 -2.96 -8.84 -5.68
CA LEU A 94 -1.94 -9.70 -6.30
C LEU A 94 -2.59 -10.73 -7.23
N GLY A 95 -3.69 -11.36 -6.79
CA GLY A 95 -4.45 -12.31 -7.60
C GLY A 95 -5.00 -11.68 -8.87
N GLU A 96 -5.59 -10.49 -8.76
CA GLU A 96 -6.05 -9.73 -9.92
C GLU A 96 -4.90 -9.45 -10.90
N SER A 97 -3.74 -9.10 -10.36
CA SER A 97 -2.55 -8.84 -11.17
C SER A 97 -2.10 -10.07 -11.95
N TYR A 98 -2.11 -11.25 -11.32
CA TYR A 98 -1.81 -12.51 -12.01
C TYR A 98 -2.81 -12.81 -13.13
N ILE A 99 -4.10 -12.60 -12.89
CA ILE A 99 -5.14 -12.80 -13.91
C ILE A 99 -4.86 -11.89 -15.12
N LEU A 100 -4.52 -10.62 -14.86
CA LEU A 100 -4.27 -9.65 -15.93
C LEU A 100 -3.01 -9.95 -16.74
N VAL A 101 -2.02 -10.65 -16.17
CA VAL A 101 -0.84 -11.09 -16.93
C VAL A 101 -1.00 -12.50 -17.53
N GLY A 102 -2.17 -13.12 -17.37
CA GLY A 102 -2.50 -14.39 -18.01
C GLY A 102 -2.46 -15.63 -17.12
N ASP A 103 -2.09 -15.50 -15.85
CA ASP A 103 -2.07 -16.62 -14.89
C ASP A 103 -3.37 -16.67 -14.08
N LYS A 104 -4.42 -17.17 -14.72
CA LYS A 104 -5.76 -17.22 -14.11
C LYS A 104 -5.84 -18.16 -12.92
N ASN A 105 -5.11 -19.28 -12.93
CA ASN A 105 -5.18 -20.29 -11.87
C ASN A 105 -4.62 -19.73 -10.57
N GLU A 106 -3.43 -19.17 -10.59
CA GLU A 106 -2.81 -18.57 -9.41
C GLU A 106 -3.60 -17.34 -8.94
N GLY A 107 -4.06 -16.53 -9.87
CA GLY A 107 -4.85 -15.33 -9.55
C GLY A 107 -6.17 -15.68 -8.88
N THR A 108 -6.91 -16.66 -9.39
CA THR A 108 -8.19 -17.09 -8.80
C THR A 108 -7.98 -17.65 -7.39
N LYS A 109 -6.93 -18.43 -7.19
CA LYS A 109 -6.58 -18.99 -5.87
C LYS A 109 -6.33 -17.88 -4.86
N LEU A 110 -5.54 -16.87 -5.22
CA LEU A 110 -5.23 -15.74 -4.35
C LEU A 110 -6.46 -14.90 -4.01
N ILE A 111 -7.33 -14.67 -4.98
CA ILE A 111 -8.58 -13.92 -4.75
C ILE A 111 -9.45 -14.66 -3.75
N LYS A 112 -9.62 -15.98 -3.89
CA LYS A 112 -10.39 -16.78 -2.95
C LYS A 112 -9.79 -16.74 -1.54
N GLU A 113 -8.48 -16.90 -1.42
CA GLU A 113 -7.79 -16.79 -0.13
C GLU A 113 -7.98 -15.41 0.49
N GLY A 114 -7.88 -14.36 -0.32
CA GLY A 114 -8.10 -12.98 0.12
C GLY A 114 -9.50 -12.75 0.64
N TRP A 115 -10.52 -13.25 -0.05
CA TRP A 115 -11.92 -13.14 0.39
C TRP A 115 -12.16 -13.76 1.78
N ILE A 116 -11.51 -14.88 2.06
CA ILE A 116 -11.67 -15.59 3.33
C ILE A 116 -11.00 -14.82 4.48
N THR A 117 -9.85 -14.18 4.20
CA THR A 117 -9.02 -13.54 5.24
C THR A 117 -9.14 -12.03 5.29
N ALA A 118 -9.79 -11.40 4.31
CA ALA A 118 -9.80 -9.95 4.19
C ALA A 118 -10.79 -9.31 5.16
N ASP A 119 -10.29 -8.26 5.84
CA ASP A 119 -11.13 -7.30 6.55
C ASP A 119 -11.27 -6.09 5.62
N LEU A 120 -12.18 -6.21 4.66
CA LEU A 120 -12.35 -5.21 3.61
C LEU A 120 -13.21 -4.05 4.07
N SER A 121 -12.77 -2.84 3.75
CA SER A 121 -13.60 -1.64 3.87
C SER A 121 -14.78 -1.72 2.88
N LYS A 122 -15.81 -0.89 3.11
CA LYS A 122 -16.98 -0.84 2.22
C LYS A 122 -16.58 -0.53 0.77
N ASN A 123 -15.61 0.36 0.58
CA ASN A 123 -15.15 0.75 -0.76
C ASN A 123 -14.37 -0.38 -1.45
N GLU A 124 -13.53 -1.08 -0.71
CA GLU A 124 -12.77 -2.22 -1.22
C GLU A 124 -13.72 -3.35 -1.60
N LEU A 125 -14.71 -3.63 -0.75
CA LEU A 125 -15.72 -4.64 -1.02
C LEU A 125 -16.53 -4.31 -2.28
N LYS A 126 -16.94 -3.04 -2.44
CA LYS A 126 -17.66 -2.57 -3.61
C LYS A 126 -16.83 -2.74 -4.89
N TYR A 127 -15.54 -2.41 -4.82
CA TYR A 127 -14.61 -2.57 -5.93
C TYR A 127 -14.56 -4.03 -6.41
N PHE A 128 -14.37 -4.97 -5.48
CA PHE A 128 -14.25 -6.38 -5.86
C PHE A 128 -15.58 -7.00 -6.28
N ARG A 129 -16.69 -6.63 -5.66
CA ARG A 129 -18.01 -7.12 -6.06
C ARG A 129 -18.39 -6.71 -7.49
N LYS A 130 -17.93 -5.54 -7.92
CA LYS A 130 -18.19 -5.07 -9.27
C LYS A 130 -17.42 -5.86 -10.31
N LYS A 131 -16.23 -6.35 -9.96
CA LYS A 131 -15.33 -7.06 -10.89
C LYS A 131 -15.46 -8.58 -10.84
N TYR A 132 -15.84 -9.14 -9.71
CA TYR A 132 -15.86 -10.60 -9.49
C TYR A 132 -17.17 -11.07 -8.83
#